data_8f910f1cbc32fcceae45abfaeb503501
#
_entry.id   8f910f1cbc32fcceae45abfaeb503501
#
_cell.length_a   1.000
_cell.length_b   1.000
_cell.length_c   1.000
_cell.angle_alpha   90.00
_cell.angle_beta   90.00
_cell.angle_gamma   90.00
#
_symmetry.space_group_name_H-M   'P 1'
#
loop_
_entity.id
_entity.type
_entity.pdbx_description
1 polymer ?
#
loop_
_entity_poly.entity_id
_entity_poly.type
_entity_poly.pdbx_seq_one_letter_code
_entity_poly.pdbx_strand_id
1 'polypeptide(L)'
;TDIAGVKFPQDSMVRRMKGPAGTEVNILVKRGSEQIPFKIKRGKIPVHCVDASFMINDTTGYIRLSKFSVTTFEEVSAAGKDLLAKGMKHLIFDLRDNSGGYLDQALLLSDMFLEKGDEIVYLQGLHHKREDYKADGKGILKNVSLSVLVNENSASSSEIFAGAIQDNDRGTSVGRRSFGKGLVQESKFVNDG
;
A
#
# COMPACT_ATOMS: atom_id res chain seq x y z
N THR A 1 -28.62 -13.48 1.32
CA THR A 1 -28.62 -12.61 0.14
C THR A 1 -29.01 -13.46 -1.06
N ASP A 2 -30.03 -13.06 -1.79
CA ASP A 2 -30.61 -13.86 -2.86
C ASP A 2 -30.31 -13.22 -4.21
N ILE A 3 -30.01 -14.05 -5.22
CA ILE A 3 -30.00 -13.63 -6.62
C ILE A 3 -31.14 -14.38 -7.30
N ALA A 4 -32.12 -13.65 -7.86
CA ALA A 4 -33.31 -14.18 -8.49
C ALA A 4 -34.13 -15.16 -7.56
N GLY A 5 -34.19 -14.85 -6.26
CA GLY A 5 -34.92 -15.67 -5.27
C GLY A 5 -34.19 -16.94 -4.81
N VAL A 6 -32.93 -17.15 -5.26
CA VAL A 6 -32.13 -18.31 -4.87
C VAL A 6 -30.98 -17.85 -3.96
N LYS A 7 -30.82 -18.50 -2.80
CA LYS A 7 -29.67 -18.26 -1.91
C LYS A 7 -28.42 -18.83 -2.52
N PHE A 8 -27.42 -17.93 -2.76
CA PHE A 8 -26.10 -18.33 -3.22
C PHE A 8 -25.05 -18.09 -2.14
N PRO A 9 -23.98 -18.90 -2.07
CA PRO A 9 -22.78 -18.58 -1.32
C PRO A 9 -22.20 -17.22 -1.79
N GLN A 10 -21.59 -16.47 -0.87
CA GLN A 10 -21.06 -15.13 -1.13
C GLN A 10 -20.11 -15.09 -2.34
N ASP A 11 -19.23 -16.09 -2.47
CA ASP A 11 -18.27 -16.21 -3.59
C ASP A 11 -18.96 -16.37 -4.94
N SER A 12 -20.07 -17.12 -4.98
CA SER A 12 -20.87 -17.29 -6.19
C SER A 12 -21.55 -15.99 -6.63
N MET A 13 -21.97 -15.14 -5.68
CA MET A 13 -22.52 -13.82 -5.97
C MET A 13 -21.45 -12.89 -6.56
N VAL A 14 -20.27 -12.83 -5.92
CA VAL A 14 -19.15 -12.02 -6.40
C VAL A 14 -18.76 -12.42 -7.82
N ARG A 15 -18.69 -13.72 -8.11
CA ARG A 15 -18.38 -14.25 -9.46
C ARG A 15 -19.40 -13.80 -10.50
N ARG A 16 -20.69 -13.79 -10.18
CA ARG A 16 -21.76 -13.35 -11.08
C ARG A 16 -21.78 -11.83 -11.29
N MET A 17 -21.42 -11.05 -10.26
CA MET A 17 -21.33 -9.60 -10.36
C MET A 17 -20.08 -9.15 -11.14
N LYS A 18 -18.97 -9.88 -11.06
CA LYS A 18 -17.75 -9.62 -11.85
C LYS A 18 -17.99 -9.93 -13.33
N GLY A 19 -17.22 -9.28 -14.20
CA GLY A 19 -17.21 -9.50 -15.64
C GLY A 19 -16.29 -8.51 -16.36
N PRO A 20 -16.15 -8.61 -17.68
CA PRO A 20 -15.28 -7.71 -18.46
C PRO A 20 -15.68 -6.24 -18.26
N ALA A 21 -14.65 -5.37 -18.21
CA ALA A 21 -14.87 -3.92 -18.11
C ALA A 21 -15.71 -3.44 -19.31
N GLY A 22 -16.61 -2.48 -19.05
CA GLY A 22 -17.52 -1.94 -20.06
C GLY A 22 -18.84 -2.71 -20.22
N THR A 23 -18.93 -3.96 -19.73
CA THR A 23 -20.20 -4.71 -19.72
C THR A 23 -21.13 -4.24 -18.61
N GLU A 24 -22.42 -4.51 -18.74
CA GLU A 24 -23.43 -4.11 -17.77
C GLU A 24 -23.88 -5.29 -16.90
N VAL A 25 -24.25 -5.01 -15.67
CA VAL A 25 -24.94 -5.94 -14.78
C VAL A 25 -26.15 -5.26 -14.19
N ASN A 26 -27.28 -5.94 -14.25
CA ASN A 26 -28.52 -5.51 -13.60
C ASN A 26 -28.61 -6.19 -12.24
N ILE A 27 -28.79 -5.40 -11.20
CA ILE A 27 -28.99 -5.89 -9.83
C ILE A 27 -30.28 -5.31 -9.26
N LEU A 28 -30.95 -6.08 -8.44
CA LEU A 28 -32.12 -5.67 -7.68
C LEU A 28 -31.74 -5.70 -6.20
N VAL A 29 -31.72 -4.54 -5.58
CA VAL A 29 -31.39 -4.39 -4.15
C VAL A 29 -32.67 -4.30 -3.34
N LYS A 30 -32.83 -5.17 -2.34
CA LYS A 30 -33.93 -5.11 -1.38
C LYS A 30 -33.47 -4.26 -0.17
N ARG A 31 -34.19 -3.17 0.08
CA ARG A 31 -34.01 -2.29 1.22
C ARG A 31 -35.32 -2.23 2.01
N GLY A 32 -35.40 -2.98 3.09
CA GLY A 32 -36.69 -3.20 3.80
C GLY A 32 -37.69 -3.91 2.91
N SER A 33 -38.84 -3.29 2.64
CA SER A 33 -39.88 -3.79 1.73
C SER A 33 -39.72 -3.34 0.27
N GLU A 34 -38.82 -2.38 0.03
CA GLU A 34 -38.62 -1.77 -1.29
C GLU A 34 -37.60 -2.59 -2.11
N GLN A 35 -37.89 -2.72 -3.42
CA GLN A 35 -36.96 -3.31 -4.39
C GLN A 35 -36.49 -2.22 -5.36
N ILE A 36 -35.17 -1.96 -5.35
CA ILE A 36 -34.55 -0.88 -6.10
C ILE A 36 -33.69 -1.49 -7.20
N PRO A 37 -34.03 -1.31 -8.50
CA PRO A 37 -33.22 -1.79 -9.60
C PRO A 37 -32.02 -0.88 -9.84
N PHE A 38 -30.86 -1.48 -10.08
CA PHE A 38 -29.65 -0.78 -10.50
C PHE A 38 -29.09 -1.41 -11.78
N LYS A 39 -28.71 -0.57 -12.73
CA LYS A 39 -27.96 -0.90 -13.92
C LYS A 39 -26.54 -0.39 -13.75
N ILE A 40 -25.59 -1.30 -13.55
CA ILE A 40 -24.20 -0.95 -13.24
C ILE A 40 -23.30 -1.32 -14.41
N LYS A 41 -22.55 -0.35 -14.94
CA LYS A 41 -21.50 -0.60 -15.92
C LYS A 41 -20.22 -1.06 -15.18
N ARG A 42 -19.73 -2.24 -15.52
CA ARG A 42 -18.52 -2.79 -14.92
C ARG A 42 -17.31 -1.95 -15.34
N GLY A 43 -16.40 -1.71 -14.43
CA GLY A 43 -15.16 -0.97 -14.66
C GLY A 43 -14.03 -1.50 -13.79
N LYS A 44 -12.83 -0.99 -14.03
CA LYS A 44 -11.73 -1.17 -13.07
C LYS A 44 -12.06 -0.30 -11.85
N ILE A 45 -12.12 -0.92 -10.68
CA ILE A 45 -12.24 -0.20 -9.42
C ILE A 45 -10.82 0.17 -8.99
N PRO A 46 -10.45 1.46 -8.95
CA PRO A 46 -9.16 1.84 -8.41
C PRO A 46 -9.12 1.44 -6.94
N VAL A 47 -8.15 0.63 -6.59
CA VAL A 47 -7.93 0.24 -5.19
C VAL A 47 -6.86 1.16 -4.66
N HIS A 48 -7.28 2.23 -3.99
CA HIS A 48 -6.38 3.15 -3.32
C HIS A 48 -5.64 2.43 -2.20
N CYS A 49 -4.39 2.83 -1.99
CA CYS A 49 -3.53 2.32 -0.92
C CYS A 49 -3.27 3.38 0.15
N VAL A 50 -3.43 4.65 -0.17
CA VAL A 50 -3.44 5.76 0.80
C VAL A 50 -4.85 5.94 1.33
N ASP A 51 -5.11 5.43 2.53
CA ASP A 51 -6.44 5.46 3.17
C ASP A 51 -6.76 6.85 3.75
N ALA A 52 -5.73 7.59 4.16
CA ALA A 52 -5.88 8.92 4.73
C ALA A 52 -4.63 9.76 4.47
N SER A 53 -4.84 11.05 4.15
CA SER A 53 -3.79 12.06 4.03
C SER A 53 -4.35 13.42 4.44
N PHE A 54 -3.80 14.02 5.52
CA PHE A 54 -4.26 15.32 6.02
C PHE A 54 -3.20 15.99 6.92
N MET A 55 -3.35 17.29 7.14
CA MET A 55 -2.58 18.01 8.13
C MET A 55 -3.23 17.84 9.52
N ILE A 56 -2.44 17.39 10.52
CA ILE A 56 -2.88 17.30 11.92
C ILE A 56 -2.88 18.71 12.55
N ASN A 57 -1.87 19.50 12.20
CA ASN A 57 -1.72 20.91 12.58
C ASN A 57 -0.94 21.64 11.48
N ASP A 58 -0.57 22.90 11.68
CA ASP A 58 0.07 23.76 10.67
C ASP A 58 1.39 23.21 10.11
N THR A 59 2.06 22.29 10.81
CA THR A 59 3.37 21.74 10.41
C THR A 59 3.46 20.24 10.35
N THR A 60 2.46 19.51 10.85
CA THR A 60 2.49 18.06 10.94
C THR A 60 1.46 17.44 10.00
N GLY A 61 1.93 16.70 9.02
CA GLY A 61 1.11 15.89 8.12
C GLY A 61 0.99 14.44 8.61
N TYR A 62 -0.05 13.77 8.16
CA TYR A 62 -0.32 12.37 8.39
C TYR A 62 -0.67 11.68 7.08
N ILE A 63 -0.04 10.52 6.84
CA ILE A 63 -0.39 9.62 5.73
C ILE A 63 -0.56 8.22 6.29
N ARG A 64 -1.68 7.55 5.98
CA ARG A 64 -1.89 6.12 6.26
C ARG A 64 -1.84 5.34 4.97
N LEU A 65 -0.91 4.38 4.91
CA LEU A 65 -0.75 3.44 3.81
C LEU A 65 -1.21 2.04 4.26
N SER A 66 -2.25 1.50 3.64
CA SER A 66 -2.83 0.19 4.02
C SER A 66 -2.18 -1.01 3.32
N LYS A 67 -1.50 -0.79 2.19
CA LYS A 67 -0.79 -1.83 1.44
C LYS A 67 0.18 -1.23 0.44
N PHE A 68 1.13 -2.05 -0.03
CA PHE A 68 2.00 -1.71 -1.14
C PHE A 68 1.43 -2.28 -2.46
N SER A 69 0.69 -1.45 -3.20
CA SER A 69 0.11 -1.74 -4.50
C SER A 69 0.90 -1.07 -5.62
N VAL A 70 0.61 -1.39 -6.86
CA VAL A 70 1.27 -0.79 -8.04
C VAL A 70 1.16 0.74 -8.13
N THR A 71 0.22 1.35 -7.41
CA THR A 71 -0.02 2.81 -7.39
C THR A 71 0.55 3.50 -6.15
N THR A 72 1.25 2.75 -5.25
CA THR A 72 1.68 3.28 -3.95
C THR A 72 2.58 4.50 -4.08
N PHE A 73 3.62 4.42 -4.92
CA PHE A 73 4.53 5.54 -5.13
C PHE A 73 3.82 6.79 -5.65
N GLU A 74 2.92 6.61 -6.61
CA GLU A 74 2.15 7.73 -7.19
C GLU A 74 1.22 8.37 -6.16
N GLU A 75 0.48 7.56 -5.41
CA GLU A 75 -0.47 8.04 -4.39
C GLU A 75 0.24 8.75 -3.24
N VAL A 76 1.33 8.16 -2.71
CA VAL A 76 2.10 8.79 -1.61
C VAL A 76 2.83 10.03 -2.10
N SER A 77 3.37 10.02 -3.33
CA SER A 77 4.00 11.21 -3.93
C SER A 77 3.00 12.37 -4.07
N ALA A 78 1.79 12.08 -4.54
CA ALA A 78 0.72 13.08 -4.65
C ALA A 78 0.32 13.63 -3.27
N ALA A 79 0.10 12.74 -2.29
CA ALA A 79 -0.22 13.11 -0.92
C ALA A 79 0.90 13.95 -0.28
N GLY A 80 2.15 13.52 -0.43
CA GLY A 80 3.32 14.25 0.10
C GLY A 80 3.46 15.65 -0.50
N LYS A 81 3.27 15.81 -1.81
CA LYS A 81 3.29 17.12 -2.48
C LYS A 81 2.19 18.04 -1.96
N ASP A 82 0.97 17.53 -1.78
CA ASP A 82 -0.15 18.29 -1.23
C ASP A 82 0.13 18.76 0.20
N LEU A 83 0.65 17.87 1.06
CA LEU A 83 1.00 18.22 2.43
C LEU A 83 2.18 19.22 2.50
N LEU A 84 3.20 19.08 1.65
CA LEU A 84 4.30 20.05 1.54
C LEU A 84 3.77 21.44 1.13
N ALA A 85 2.87 21.50 0.16
CA ALA A 85 2.24 22.75 -0.26
C ALA A 85 1.43 23.41 0.87
N LYS A 86 0.95 22.63 1.84
CA LYS A 86 0.26 23.09 3.04
C LYS A 86 1.19 23.43 4.21
N GLY A 87 2.51 23.37 4.00
CA GLY A 87 3.50 23.77 5.00
C GLY A 87 4.00 22.63 5.89
N MET A 88 3.82 21.37 5.49
CA MET A 88 4.30 20.22 6.26
C MET A 88 5.82 20.26 6.46
N LYS A 89 6.26 20.09 7.72
CA LYS A 89 7.66 19.93 8.15
C LYS A 89 7.91 18.59 8.84
N HIS A 90 6.86 17.98 9.38
CA HIS A 90 6.90 16.70 10.07
C HIS A 90 5.84 15.77 9.46
N LEU A 91 6.22 14.53 9.17
CA LEU A 91 5.29 13.52 8.65
C LEU A 91 5.15 12.37 9.63
N ILE A 92 3.93 12.03 9.97
CA ILE A 92 3.59 10.76 10.60
C ILE A 92 3.13 9.82 9.48
N PHE A 93 3.93 8.79 9.21
CA PHE A 93 3.66 7.79 8.18
C PHE A 93 3.19 6.48 8.84
N ASP A 94 1.92 6.14 8.65
CA ASP A 94 1.28 5.04 9.37
C ASP A 94 1.23 3.77 8.52
N LEU A 95 1.99 2.76 8.93
CA LEU A 95 2.07 1.41 8.37
C LEU A 95 1.44 0.35 9.26
N ARG A 96 0.70 0.74 10.30
CA ARG A 96 0.00 -0.23 11.15
C ARG A 96 -1.03 -1.00 10.33
N ASP A 97 -1.05 -2.32 10.52
CA ASP A 97 -1.90 -3.28 9.81
C ASP A 97 -1.61 -3.38 8.30
N ASN A 98 -0.47 -2.88 7.84
CA ASN A 98 -0.03 -2.99 6.47
C ASN A 98 0.87 -4.24 6.30
N SER A 99 0.32 -5.29 5.72
CA SER A 99 1.01 -6.58 5.50
C SER A 99 2.06 -6.55 4.37
N GLY A 100 2.32 -5.38 3.78
CA GLY A 100 3.28 -5.21 2.69
C GLY A 100 2.65 -5.24 1.30
N GLY A 101 3.38 -5.78 0.34
CA GLY A 101 2.98 -5.89 -1.06
C GLY A 101 4.17 -5.91 -2.01
N TYR A 102 4.18 -5.09 -3.04
CA TYR A 102 5.22 -5.08 -4.07
C TYR A 102 6.55 -4.51 -3.56
N LEU A 103 7.64 -5.25 -3.83
CA LEU A 103 9.01 -4.86 -3.46
C LEU A 103 9.43 -3.56 -4.13
N ASP A 104 9.21 -3.42 -5.44
CA ASP A 104 9.55 -2.23 -6.21
C ASP A 104 8.91 -0.96 -5.64
N GLN A 105 7.68 -1.07 -5.13
CA GLN A 105 6.99 0.04 -4.50
C GLN A 105 7.60 0.40 -3.13
N ALA A 106 8.11 -0.57 -2.38
CA ALA A 106 8.84 -0.29 -1.15
C ALA A 106 10.18 0.41 -1.43
N LEU A 107 10.89 0.00 -2.49
CA LEU A 107 12.12 0.64 -2.93
C LEU A 107 11.88 2.09 -3.34
N LEU A 108 10.92 2.33 -4.24
CA LEU A 108 10.57 3.67 -4.70
C LEU A 108 10.08 4.57 -3.56
N LEU A 109 9.31 4.02 -2.62
CA LEU A 109 8.83 4.78 -1.48
C LEU A 109 9.96 5.14 -0.51
N SER A 110 10.87 4.20 -0.22
CA SER A 110 12.03 4.47 0.66
C SER A 110 12.94 5.53 0.06
N ASP A 111 13.17 5.47 -1.25
CA ASP A 111 13.98 6.45 -1.98
C ASP A 111 13.44 7.89 -1.87
N MET A 112 12.12 8.06 -1.67
CA MET A 112 11.54 9.40 -1.46
C MET A 112 12.07 10.12 -0.21
N PHE A 113 12.62 9.38 0.76
CA PHE A 113 13.01 9.90 2.07
C PHE A 113 14.52 9.86 2.31
N LEU A 114 15.27 9.05 1.57
CA LEU A 114 16.68 8.74 1.84
C LEU A 114 17.63 9.62 1.02
N GLU A 115 18.87 9.74 1.50
CA GLU A 115 19.94 10.41 0.79
C GLU A 115 20.60 9.47 -0.22
N LYS A 116 21.32 10.04 -1.18
CA LYS A 116 22.01 9.26 -2.21
C LYS A 116 23.02 8.30 -1.60
N GLY A 117 22.86 7.03 -1.92
CA GLY A 117 23.77 5.96 -1.51
C GLY A 117 23.34 5.22 -0.25
N ASP A 118 22.33 5.73 0.48
CA ASP A 118 21.75 5.02 1.61
C ASP A 118 21.21 3.65 1.16
N GLU A 119 21.49 2.62 1.95
CA GLU A 119 21.01 1.28 1.65
C GLU A 119 19.53 1.16 2.04
N ILE A 120 18.70 0.75 1.07
CA ILE A 120 17.28 0.49 1.33
C ILE A 120 17.10 -0.94 1.85
N VAL A 121 17.65 -1.89 1.12
CA VAL A 121 17.60 -3.33 1.44
C VAL A 121 18.59 -4.07 0.57
N TYR A 122 19.06 -5.21 1.02
CA TYR A 122 19.74 -6.18 0.15
C TYR A 122 18.97 -7.50 0.10
N LEU A 123 19.09 -8.19 -1.02
CA LEU A 123 18.59 -9.56 -1.20
C LEU A 123 19.78 -10.51 -1.26
N GLN A 124 19.69 -11.61 -0.53
CA GLN A 124 20.70 -12.66 -0.58
C GLN A 124 20.06 -14.00 -0.27
N GLY A 125 20.45 -15.04 -0.99
CA GLY A 125 19.96 -16.40 -0.78
C GLY A 125 21.07 -17.43 -0.98
N LEU A 126 20.80 -18.70 -0.64
CA LEU A 126 21.78 -19.78 -0.79
C LEU A 126 22.31 -19.89 -2.23
N HIS A 127 21.41 -19.68 -3.21
CA HIS A 127 21.73 -19.74 -4.65
C HIS A 127 21.54 -18.40 -5.36
N HIS A 128 21.32 -17.34 -4.61
CA HIS A 128 21.14 -15.98 -5.11
C HIS A 128 22.27 -15.09 -4.56
N LYS A 129 23.05 -14.48 -5.45
CA LYS A 129 24.10 -13.55 -5.05
C LYS A 129 23.47 -12.33 -4.37
N ARG A 130 24.24 -11.70 -3.47
CA ARG A 130 23.81 -10.45 -2.84
C ARG A 130 23.54 -9.38 -3.92
N GLU A 131 22.40 -8.76 -3.80
CA GLU A 131 21.93 -7.64 -4.62
C GLU A 131 21.51 -6.50 -3.70
N ASP A 132 22.22 -5.38 -3.79
CA ASP A 132 22.01 -4.21 -2.92
C ASP A 132 21.13 -3.17 -3.64
N TYR A 133 20.10 -2.69 -2.97
CA TYR A 133 19.24 -1.61 -3.43
C TYR A 133 19.52 -0.35 -2.62
N LYS A 134 19.89 0.74 -3.30
CA LYS A 134 20.29 2.01 -2.70
C LYS A 134 19.48 3.16 -3.24
N ALA A 135 19.32 4.20 -2.42
CA ALA A 135 18.63 5.42 -2.77
C ALA A 135 19.43 6.26 -3.79
N ASP A 136 18.72 6.95 -4.67
CA ASP A 136 19.29 7.87 -5.66
C ASP A 136 19.40 9.31 -5.15
N GLY A 137 18.75 9.62 -4.02
CA GLY A 137 18.78 10.90 -3.33
C GLY A 137 17.94 12.02 -3.97
N LYS A 138 17.05 11.69 -4.89
CA LYS A 138 16.16 12.66 -5.56
C LYS A 138 14.79 12.79 -4.91
N GLY A 139 14.56 12.09 -3.79
CA GLY A 139 13.29 12.04 -3.10
C GLY A 139 12.80 13.38 -2.59
N ILE A 140 11.50 13.64 -2.75
CA ILE A 140 10.88 14.92 -2.40
C ILE A 140 10.62 15.11 -0.90
N LEU A 141 10.68 14.04 -0.10
CA LEU A 141 10.38 14.04 1.34
C LEU A 141 11.62 13.91 2.23
N LYS A 142 12.82 13.95 1.68
CA LYS A 142 14.05 13.74 2.43
C LYS A 142 14.34 14.82 3.48
N ASN A 143 13.80 16.02 3.33
CA ASN A 143 13.99 17.13 4.28
C ASN A 143 12.87 17.24 5.33
N VAL A 144 11.89 16.32 5.32
CA VAL A 144 10.77 16.30 6.26
C VAL A 144 11.13 15.43 7.45
N SER A 145 10.95 15.89 8.68
CA SER A 145 11.07 15.02 9.86
C SER A 145 10.05 13.88 9.77
N LEU A 146 10.49 12.64 10.08
CA LEU A 146 9.67 11.45 9.83
C LEU A 146 9.48 10.61 11.10
N SER A 147 8.24 10.26 11.38
CA SER A 147 7.86 9.23 12.35
C SER A 147 7.07 8.14 11.63
N VAL A 148 7.52 6.89 11.73
CA VAL A 148 6.89 5.73 11.10
C VAL A 148 6.15 4.92 12.17
N LEU A 149 4.84 4.76 12.01
CA LEU A 149 4.05 3.94 12.93
C LEU A 149 3.98 2.50 12.43
N VAL A 150 4.33 1.56 13.29
CA VAL A 150 4.32 0.12 12.99
C VAL A 150 3.63 -0.68 14.09
N ASN A 151 3.13 -1.86 13.75
CA ASN A 151 2.60 -2.84 14.71
C ASN A 151 2.91 -4.27 14.25
N GLU A 152 2.42 -5.26 15.01
CA GLU A 152 2.61 -6.69 14.75
C GLU A 152 2.10 -7.18 13.39
N ASN A 153 1.24 -6.40 12.73
CA ASN A 153 0.72 -6.70 11.40
C ASN A 153 1.47 -5.96 10.27
N SER A 154 2.42 -5.07 10.63
CA SER A 154 3.31 -4.45 9.65
C SER A 154 4.33 -5.48 9.18
N ALA A 155 4.30 -5.85 7.88
CA ALA A 155 5.09 -6.97 7.37
C ALA A 155 5.73 -6.68 5.99
N SER A 156 6.79 -7.42 5.64
CA SER A 156 7.37 -7.44 4.28
C SER A 156 7.79 -6.05 3.80
N SER A 157 7.17 -5.51 2.74
CA SER A 157 7.44 -4.16 2.19
C SER A 157 7.34 -3.05 3.24
N SER A 158 6.44 -3.18 4.23
CA SER A 158 6.37 -2.26 5.38
C SER A 158 7.62 -2.32 6.24
N GLU A 159 8.20 -3.51 6.40
CA GLU A 159 9.43 -3.72 7.18
C GLU A 159 10.66 -3.27 6.41
N ILE A 160 10.66 -3.41 5.07
CA ILE A 160 11.72 -2.85 4.21
C ILE A 160 11.76 -1.33 4.39
N PHE A 161 10.61 -0.66 4.28
CA PHE A 161 10.55 0.79 4.46
C PHE A 161 10.96 1.20 5.89
N ALA A 162 10.36 0.61 6.92
CA ALA A 162 10.66 0.96 8.31
C ALA A 162 12.12 0.68 8.68
N GLY A 163 12.69 -0.44 8.20
CA GLY A 163 14.09 -0.80 8.39
C GLY A 163 15.02 0.19 7.71
N ALA A 164 14.76 0.52 6.44
CA ALA A 164 15.58 1.50 5.72
C ALA A 164 15.58 2.88 6.40
N ILE A 165 14.43 3.33 6.92
CA ILE A 165 14.35 4.60 7.67
C ILE A 165 15.12 4.51 8.98
N GLN A 166 15.01 3.40 9.71
CA GLN A 166 15.69 3.20 11.00
C GLN A 166 17.20 3.05 10.83
N ASP A 167 17.65 2.21 9.91
CA ASP A 167 19.06 1.83 9.78
C ASP A 167 19.93 2.97 9.19
N ASN A 168 19.30 3.92 8.50
CA ASN A 168 19.95 5.15 8.02
C ASN A 168 19.72 6.36 8.96
N ASP A 169 19.23 6.16 10.18
CA ASP A 169 18.91 7.24 11.16
C ASP A 169 18.02 8.35 10.55
N ARG A 170 17.20 7.99 9.53
CA ARG A 170 16.42 8.96 8.77
C ARG A 170 15.15 9.41 9.50
N GLY A 171 14.67 8.63 10.43
CA GLY A 171 13.44 8.90 11.16
C GLY A 171 13.27 7.97 12.37
N THR A 172 12.17 8.15 13.07
CA THR A 172 11.86 7.37 14.29
C THR A 172 10.76 6.37 14.01
N SER A 173 11.02 5.08 14.25
CA SER A 173 9.98 4.03 14.27
C SER A 173 9.29 4.02 15.63
N VAL A 174 7.95 4.06 15.64
CA VAL A 174 7.11 4.13 16.85
C VAL A 174 6.05 3.05 16.78
N GLY A 175 5.87 2.33 17.87
CA GLY A 175 4.81 1.32 17.97
C GLY A 175 5.27 0.01 18.59
N ARG A 176 4.73 -1.11 18.09
CA ARG A 176 5.07 -2.45 18.56
C ARG A 176 5.97 -3.16 17.55
N ARG A 177 6.60 -4.26 18.01
CA ARG A 177 7.42 -5.12 17.15
C ARG A 177 6.63 -5.52 15.90
N SER A 178 7.24 -5.37 14.71
CA SER A 178 6.69 -5.77 13.44
C SER A 178 6.62 -7.29 13.28
N PHE A 179 6.03 -7.75 12.19
CA PHE A 179 5.77 -9.17 11.93
C PHE A 179 7.05 -10.03 11.84
N GLY A 180 8.09 -9.53 11.16
CA GLY A 180 9.36 -10.26 10.98
C GLY A 180 9.40 -11.10 9.71
N LYS A 181 8.80 -10.65 8.59
CA LYS A 181 8.87 -11.35 7.29
C LYS A 181 10.05 -10.84 6.45
N GLY A 182 11.20 -11.47 6.60
CA GLY A 182 12.42 -11.19 5.83
C GLY A 182 12.61 -12.07 4.58
N LEU A 183 11.51 -12.43 3.89
CA LEU A 183 11.54 -13.28 2.70
C LEU A 183 10.92 -12.57 1.50
N VAL A 184 11.59 -12.69 0.32
CA VAL A 184 11.05 -12.27 -0.97
C VAL A 184 10.45 -13.46 -1.70
N GLN A 185 9.30 -13.28 -2.31
CA GLN A 185 8.59 -14.29 -3.08
C GLN A 185 8.54 -13.87 -4.54
N GLU A 186 8.94 -14.76 -5.44
CA GLU A 186 8.84 -14.59 -6.88
C GLU A 186 7.81 -15.57 -7.47
N SER A 187 7.00 -15.08 -8.38
CA SER A 187 6.10 -15.96 -9.15
C SER A 187 6.90 -16.70 -10.22
N LYS A 188 6.87 -18.03 -10.19
CA LYS A 188 7.42 -18.87 -11.26
C LYS A 188 6.28 -19.64 -11.92
N PHE A 189 6.23 -19.59 -13.24
CA PHE A 189 5.35 -20.48 -14.01
C PHE A 189 5.93 -21.89 -13.96
N VAL A 190 5.17 -22.83 -13.44
CA VAL A 190 5.46 -24.25 -13.52
C VAL A 190 4.62 -24.81 -14.66
N ASN A 191 5.26 -25.37 -15.68
CA ASN A 191 4.53 -26.10 -16.72
C ASN A 191 4.11 -27.46 -16.11
N ASP A 192 2.93 -27.49 -15.56
CA ASP A 192 2.23 -28.73 -15.31
C ASP A 192 1.64 -29.15 -16.66
N GLY A 193 2.23 -30.15 -17.26
CA GLY A 193 2.05 -30.68 -18.59
C GLY A 193 0.67 -30.64 -19.23
#